data_e6039d172d0a50f0fe821e0bac89afe8
#
_entry.id   e6039d172d0a50f0fe821e0bac89afe8
#
_cell.length_a   1.000
_cell.length_b   1.000
_cell.length_c   1.000
_cell.angle_alpha   90.00
_cell.angle_beta   90.00
_cell.angle_gamma   90.00
#
_symmetry.space_group_name_H-M   'P 1'
#
loop_
_entity.id
_entity.type
_entity.pdbx_description
1 polymer ?
#
loop_
_entity_poly.entity_id
_entity_poly.type
_entity_poly.pdbx_seq_one_letter_code
_entity_poly.pdbx_strand_id
1 'polypeptide(L)'
;MQLDTWIYYTLAILVLTASPGPSSLLCLSKGVSSGFRLALTTALGSLSAITIILTLSFTGLGVVIASSEFVFNIIKWCGAAYLIWLGIQAFRSKQNDFSKSDSAQVSTSHVSAYISGFIVGSSNPKAIIFFTALFPQFIDPTASLLTQYAIFAGTFVVFELSWLTFYALLGVKTSNWLFEAGRAKLFNRLTGGVFISAGVMLSTANRS
;
A
#
# COMPACT_ATOMS: atom_id res chain seq x y z
N MET A 1 -20.55 -9.04 17.83
CA MET A 1 -19.79 -7.77 17.74
C MET A 1 -20.75 -6.63 18.04
N GLN A 2 -20.38 -5.73 18.92
CA GLN A 2 -21.17 -4.55 19.25
C GLN A 2 -21.11 -3.53 18.11
N LEU A 3 -22.19 -2.77 17.88
CA LEU A 3 -22.26 -1.76 16.82
C LEU A 3 -21.21 -0.67 17.01
N ASP A 4 -20.99 -0.24 18.25
CA ASP A 4 -20.00 0.80 18.59
C ASP A 4 -18.57 0.36 18.21
N THR A 5 -18.19 -0.90 18.46
CA THR A 5 -16.90 -1.45 18.04
C THR A 5 -16.71 -1.37 16.53
N TRP A 6 -17.74 -1.71 15.77
CA TRP A 6 -17.71 -1.62 14.32
C TRP A 6 -17.60 -0.17 13.83
N ILE A 7 -18.30 0.77 14.46
CA ILE A 7 -18.22 2.21 14.13
C ILE A 7 -16.80 2.73 14.37
N TYR A 8 -16.22 2.45 15.55
CA TYR A 8 -14.84 2.88 15.86
C TYR A 8 -13.81 2.26 14.90
N TYR A 9 -13.94 0.98 14.60
CA TYR A 9 -13.11 0.32 13.60
C TYR A 9 -13.27 0.97 12.23
N THR A 10 -14.48 1.22 11.77
CA THR A 10 -14.77 1.83 10.48
C THR A 10 -14.15 3.23 10.37
N LEU A 11 -14.27 4.05 11.42
CA LEU A 11 -13.62 5.38 11.46
C LEU A 11 -12.09 5.25 11.41
N ALA A 12 -11.52 4.32 12.16
CA ALA A 12 -10.08 4.08 12.14
C ALA A 12 -9.59 3.61 10.75
N ILE A 13 -10.33 2.69 10.11
CA ILE A 13 -10.04 2.22 8.75
C ILE A 13 -10.20 3.34 7.72
N LEU A 14 -11.23 4.17 7.85
CA LEU A 14 -11.42 5.30 6.94
C LEU A 14 -10.20 6.25 6.99
N VAL A 15 -9.74 6.62 8.17
CA VAL A 15 -8.54 7.46 8.34
C VAL A 15 -7.29 6.75 7.81
N LEU A 16 -7.13 5.47 8.11
CA LEU A 16 -6.02 4.66 7.63
C LEU A 16 -5.98 4.63 6.10
N THR A 17 -7.07 4.26 5.45
CA THR A 17 -7.12 4.01 4.00
C THR A 17 -7.13 5.32 3.20
N ALA A 18 -7.81 6.35 3.68
CA ALA A 18 -7.87 7.66 3.00
C ALA A 18 -6.52 8.40 3.00
N SER A 19 -5.72 8.24 4.05
CA SER A 19 -4.43 8.93 4.11
C SER A 19 -3.44 8.36 3.07
N PRO A 20 -2.81 9.22 2.25
CA PRO A 20 -1.88 8.75 1.23
C PRO A 20 -0.67 8.04 1.86
N GLY A 21 -0.33 6.89 1.30
CA GLY A 21 0.82 6.09 1.71
C GLY A 21 1.50 5.45 0.51
N PRO A 22 2.50 4.58 0.72
CA PRO A 22 3.24 3.95 -0.37
C PRO A 22 2.33 3.25 -1.40
N SER A 23 1.33 2.50 -0.95
CA SER A 23 0.38 1.79 -1.83
C SER A 23 -0.45 2.75 -2.69
N SER A 24 -0.99 3.81 -2.08
CA SER A 24 -1.80 4.82 -2.78
C SER A 24 -0.96 5.57 -3.81
N LEU A 25 0.26 5.97 -3.46
CA LEU A 25 1.17 6.65 -4.37
C LEU A 25 1.66 5.75 -5.50
N LEU A 26 1.87 4.47 -5.24
CA LEU A 26 2.21 3.51 -6.29
C LEU A 26 1.05 3.37 -7.29
N CYS A 27 -0.19 3.25 -6.80
CA CYS A 27 -1.38 3.18 -7.66
C CYS A 27 -1.55 4.46 -8.50
N LEU A 28 -1.37 5.63 -7.89
CA LEU A 28 -1.40 6.91 -8.57
C LEU A 28 -0.31 7.00 -9.64
N SER A 29 0.93 6.65 -9.30
CA SER A 29 2.07 6.65 -10.23
C SER A 29 1.84 5.68 -11.41
N LYS A 30 1.32 4.48 -11.14
CA LYS A 30 0.96 3.52 -12.20
C LYS A 30 -0.21 4.01 -13.05
N GLY A 31 -1.17 4.72 -12.45
CA GLY A 31 -2.24 5.39 -13.19
C GLY A 31 -1.71 6.41 -14.18
N VAL A 32 -0.76 7.24 -13.75
CA VAL A 32 -0.08 8.23 -14.60
C VAL A 32 0.70 7.57 -15.73
N SER A 33 1.53 6.58 -15.41
CA SER A 33 2.52 6.03 -16.36
C SER A 33 2.01 4.89 -17.25
N SER A 34 1.06 4.10 -16.75
CA SER A 34 0.69 2.82 -17.35
C SER A 34 -0.82 2.63 -17.54
N GLY A 35 -1.61 3.61 -17.10
CA GLY A 35 -3.06 3.62 -17.24
C GLY A 35 -3.79 2.82 -16.16
N PHE A 36 -5.13 2.89 -16.22
CA PHE A 36 -6.01 2.40 -15.16
C PHE A 36 -5.91 0.89 -14.91
N ARG A 37 -5.84 0.09 -15.97
CA ARG A 37 -5.84 -1.38 -15.82
C ARG A 37 -4.64 -1.90 -15.03
N LEU A 38 -3.45 -1.39 -15.32
CA LEU A 38 -2.23 -1.79 -14.60
C LEU A 38 -2.20 -1.21 -13.18
N ALA A 39 -2.70 0.01 -12.99
CA ALA A 39 -2.86 0.60 -11.66
C ALA A 39 -3.84 -0.19 -10.79
N LEU A 40 -4.96 -0.66 -11.35
CA LEU A 40 -5.91 -1.52 -10.64
C LEU A 40 -5.30 -2.88 -10.29
N THR A 41 -4.52 -3.46 -11.21
CA THR A 41 -3.79 -4.72 -10.91
C THR A 41 -2.79 -4.51 -9.75
N THR A 42 -2.12 -3.36 -9.72
CA THR A 42 -1.23 -2.98 -8.61
C THR A 42 -2.02 -2.81 -7.30
N ALA A 43 -3.19 -2.19 -7.36
CA ALA A 43 -4.09 -2.05 -6.23
C ALA A 43 -4.53 -3.41 -5.65
N LEU A 44 -4.88 -4.36 -6.52
CA LEU A 44 -5.23 -5.72 -6.11
C LEU A 44 -4.06 -6.46 -5.45
N GLY A 45 -2.84 -6.27 -5.94
CA GLY A 45 -1.64 -6.81 -5.31
C GLY A 45 -1.44 -6.26 -3.89
N SER A 46 -1.53 -4.94 -3.73
CA SER A 46 -1.42 -4.28 -2.42
C SER A 46 -2.54 -4.71 -1.47
N LEU A 47 -3.78 -4.73 -1.94
CA LEU A 47 -4.94 -5.18 -1.17
C LEU A 47 -4.75 -6.61 -0.66
N SER A 48 -4.30 -7.53 -1.52
CA SER A 48 -4.04 -8.92 -1.14
C SER A 48 -3.00 -9.01 -0.01
N ALA A 49 -1.89 -8.28 -0.13
CA ALA A 49 -0.83 -8.28 0.88
C ALA A 49 -1.34 -7.75 2.24
N ILE A 50 -2.06 -6.62 2.23
CA ILE A 50 -2.55 -6.02 3.47
C ILE A 50 -3.68 -6.88 4.08
N THR A 51 -4.52 -7.51 3.27
CA THR A 51 -5.53 -8.48 3.75
C THR A 51 -4.87 -9.69 4.43
N ILE A 52 -3.74 -10.16 3.93
CA ILE A 52 -2.97 -11.21 4.60
C ILE A 52 -2.45 -10.71 5.95
N ILE A 53 -1.91 -9.49 6.05
CA ILE A 53 -1.47 -8.90 7.33
C ILE A 53 -2.64 -8.82 8.31
N LEU A 54 -3.80 -8.34 7.87
CA LEU A 54 -5.03 -8.30 8.67
C LEU A 54 -5.40 -9.70 9.18
N THR A 55 -5.39 -10.70 8.30
CA THR A 55 -5.75 -12.09 8.64
C THR A 55 -4.77 -12.68 9.67
N LEU A 56 -3.48 -12.49 9.46
CA LEU A 56 -2.46 -12.92 10.41
C LEU A 56 -2.60 -12.24 11.77
N SER A 57 -2.91 -10.96 11.76
CA SER A 57 -3.16 -10.21 13.00
C SER A 57 -4.41 -10.73 13.72
N PHE A 58 -5.50 -10.97 12.98
CA PHE A 58 -6.76 -11.48 13.54
C PHE A 58 -6.62 -12.87 14.17
N THR A 59 -5.86 -13.75 13.54
CA THR A 59 -5.62 -15.11 14.06
C THR A 59 -4.60 -15.17 15.19
N GLY A 60 -4.01 -14.04 15.58
CA GLY A 60 -2.91 -13.99 16.54
C GLY A 60 -1.56 -14.49 16.00
N LEU A 61 -1.55 -15.08 14.78
CA LEU A 61 -0.30 -15.51 14.11
C LEU A 61 0.61 -14.32 13.80
N GLY A 62 0.07 -13.12 13.64
CA GLY A 62 0.86 -11.90 13.46
C GLY A 62 1.83 -11.67 14.61
N VAL A 63 1.40 -11.94 15.85
CA VAL A 63 2.26 -11.86 17.04
C VAL A 63 3.35 -12.94 16.99
N VAL A 64 3.02 -14.16 16.56
CA VAL A 64 3.97 -15.26 16.45
C VAL A 64 5.04 -14.97 15.39
N ILE A 65 4.61 -14.45 14.22
CA ILE A 65 5.54 -14.06 13.13
C ILE A 65 6.39 -12.87 13.57
N ALA A 66 5.79 -11.86 14.20
CA ALA A 66 6.51 -10.73 14.77
C ALA A 66 7.44 -11.19 15.91
N SER A 67 7.18 -12.32 16.59
CA SER A 67 8.06 -12.88 17.62
C SER A 67 9.29 -13.58 17.03
N SER A 68 9.30 -13.98 15.79
CA SER A 68 10.49 -14.49 15.11
C SER A 68 11.35 -13.33 14.60
N GLU A 69 12.47 -13.07 15.29
CA GLU A 69 13.42 -12.02 14.91
C GLU A 69 13.92 -12.16 13.48
N PHE A 70 14.16 -13.38 13.05
CA PHE A 70 14.61 -13.68 11.69
C PHE A 70 13.57 -13.29 10.63
N VAL A 71 12.32 -13.71 10.79
CA VAL A 71 11.24 -13.41 9.83
C VAL A 71 10.94 -11.90 9.83
N PHE A 72 10.86 -11.29 10.99
CA PHE A 72 10.66 -9.85 11.11
C PHE A 72 11.76 -9.06 10.38
N ASN A 73 13.04 -9.41 10.61
CA ASN A 73 14.15 -8.75 9.95
C ASN A 73 14.18 -8.93 8.44
N ILE A 74 13.85 -10.11 7.92
CA ILE A 74 13.73 -10.32 6.47
C ILE A 74 12.67 -9.38 5.89
N ILE A 75 11.45 -9.37 6.43
CA ILE A 75 10.36 -8.53 5.94
C ILE A 75 10.76 -7.05 6.00
N LYS A 76 11.32 -6.62 7.14
CA LYS A 76 11.77 -5.26 7.37
C LYS A 76 12.81 -4.81 6.34
N TRP A 77 13.89 -5.54 6.20
CA TRP A 77 15.00 -5.13 5.35
C TRP A 77 14.71 -5.27 3.86
N CYS A 78 14.04 -6.34 3.43
CA CYS A 78 13.62 -6.49 2.04
C CYS A 78 12.59 -5.41 1.64
N GLY A 79 11.62 -5.14 2.50
CA GLY A 79 10.63 -4.10 2.28
C GLY A 79 11.24 -2.70 2.26
N ALA A 80 12.11 -2.37 3.22
CA ALA A 80 12.80 -1.09 3.28
C ALA A 80 13.68 -0.88 2.02
N ALA A 81 14.47 -1.88 1.64
CA ALA A 81 15.31 -1.83 0.44
C ALA A 81 14.47 -1.61 -0.83
N TYR A 82 13.35 -2.29 -0.96
CA TYR A 82 12.45 -2.13 -2.10
C TYR A 82 11.80 -0.75 -2.15
N LEU A 83 11.32 -0.21 -1.02
CA LEU A 83 10.77 1.13 -0.96
C LEU A 83 11.81 2.20 -1.29
N ILE A 84 13.03 2.08 -0.76
CA ILE A 84 14.13 2.99 -1.08
C ILE A 84 14.48 2.90 -2.57
N TRP A 85 14.54 1.69 -3.14
CA TRP A 85 14.79 1.50 -4.57
C TRP A 85 13.72 2.17 -5.44
N LEU A 86 12.43 2.02 -5.11
CA LEU A 86 11.34 2.72 -5.80
C LEU A 86 11.49 4.24 -5.69
N GLY A 87 11.86 4.73 -4.52
CA GLY A 87 12.11 6.15 -4.30
C GLY A 87 13.26 6.68 -5.16
N ILE A 88 14.38 5.99 -5.20
CA ILE A 88 15.52 6.35 -6.05
C ILE A 88 15.13 6.31 -7.53
N GLN A 89 14.38 5.30 -7.96
CA GLN A 89 13.89 5.19 -9.32
C GLN A 89 12.98 6.38 -9.69
N ALA A 90 12.09 6.79 -8.79
CA ALA A 90 11.24 7.96 -9.00
C ALA A 90 12.07 9.25 -9.12
N PHE A 91 13.13 9.44 -8.31
CA PHE A 91 14.04 10.58 -8.43
C PHE A 91 14.84 10.59 -9.74
N ARG A 92 15.23 9.42 -10.24
CA ARG A 92 16.02 9.27 -11.46
C ARG A 92 15.19 9.32 -12.74
N SER A 93 13.87 9.17 -12.65
CA SER A 93 12.97 9.23 -13.80
C SER A 93 13.09 10.59 -14.49
N LYS A 94 13.46 10.56 -15.77
CA LYS A 94 13.59 11.77 -16.60
C LYS A 94 12.21 12.21 -17.06
N GLN A 95 12.04 13.52 -17.25
CA GLN A 95 10.79 14.11 -17.73
C GLN A 95 10.35 13.52 -19.09
N ASN A 96 11.30 13.02 -19.88
CA ASN A 96 11.06 12.43 -21.19
C ASN A 96 10.55 10.99 -21.14
N ASP A 97 10.63 10.29 -19.99
CA ASP A 97 10.13 8.92 -19.87
C ASP A 97 8.60 8.87 -19.91
N PHE A 98 7.94 10.01 -19.75
CA PHE A 98 6.49 10.17 -19.85
C PHE A 98 6.04 10.85 -21.17
N SER A 99 6.94 11.46 -21.94
CA SER A 99 6.59 11.96 -23.27
C SER A 99 6.41 10.76 -24.20
N LYS A 100 5.27 10.70 -24.90
CA LYS A 100 4.89 9.68 -25.85
C LYS A 100 6.12 9.06 -26.54
N SER A 101 6.62 7.98 -26.01
CA SER A 101 7.50 7.09 -26.73
C SER A 101 6.60 6.23 -27.62
N ASP A 102 6.49 6.60 -28.87
CA ASP A 102 5.87 5.79 -29.93
C ASP A 102 6.71 4.54 -30.24
N SER A 103 7.67 4.20 -29.41
CA SER A 103 8.48 3.01 -29.63
C SER A 103 9.09 2.49 -28.34
N ALA A 104 8.58 1.38 -27.92
CA ALA A 104 8.85 0.53 -26.77
C ALA A 104 7.97 0.84 -25.56
N GLN A 105 6.68 0.46 -25.63
CA GLN A 105 5.98 -0.05 -24.47
C GLN A 105 6.84 -1.18 -23.91
N VAL A 106 7.62 -0.90 -22.87
CA VAL A 106 7.99 -1.97 -21.94
C VAL A 106 6.64 -2.42 -21.37
N SER A 107 6.10 -3.49 -21.95
CA SER A 107 4.81 -4.02 -21.56
C SER A 107 4.96 -4.48 -20.11
N THR A 108 4.65 -3.58 -19.18
CA THR A 108 4.60 -3.94 -17.78
C THR A 108 3.50 -5.00 -17.68
N SER A 109 3.90 -6.25 -17.51
CA SER A 109 2.99 -7.37 -17.36
C SER A 109 2.06 -7.11 -16.18
N HIS A 110 0.81 -7.54 -16.27
CA HIS A 110 -0.11 -7.53 -15.13
C HIS A 110 0.47 -8.26 -13.91
N VAL A 111 1.21 -9.35 -14.15
CA VAL A 111 1.92 -10.08 -13.09
C VAL A 111 2.95 -9.18 -12.38
N SER A 112 3.77 -8.46 -13.14
CA SER A 112 4.75 -7.51 -12.56
C SER A 112 4.06 -6.39 -11.78
N ALA A 113 2.95 -5.85 -12.30
CA ALA A 113 2.17 -4.82 -11.62
C ALA A 113 1.57 -5.33 -10.30
N TYR A 114 1.02 -6.55 -10.30
CA TYR A 114 0.49 -7.20 -9.10
C TYR A 114 1.59 -7.45 -8.05
N ILE A 115 2.71 -8.04 -8.44
CA ILE A 115 3.84 -8.30 -7.55
C ILE A 115 4.37 -7.00 -6.95
N SER A 116 4.51 -5.95 -7.75
CA SER A 116 4.93 -4.63 -7.28
C SER A 116 3.98 -4.09 -6.20
N GLY A 117 2.66 -4.17 -6.44
CA GLY A 117 1.64 -3.82 -5.47
C GLY A 117 1.73 -4.66 -4.20
N PHE A 118 1.90 -5.97 -4.36
CA PHE A 118 2.00 -6.92 -3.25
C PHE A 118 3.21 -6.62 -2.35
N ILE A 119 4.39 -6.39 -2.92
CA ILE A 119 5.59 -6.07 -2.16
C ILE A 119 5.42 -4.74 -1.42
N VAL A 120 4.90 -3.70 -2.08
CA VAL A 120 4.66 -2.40 -1.42
C VAL A 120 3.60 -2.51 -0.34
N GLY A 121 2.53 -3.27 -0.56
CA GLY A 121 1.49 -3.52 0.43
C GLY A 121 2.02 -4.26 1.66
N SER A 122 2.80 -5.31 1.46
CA SER A 122 3.41 -6.09 2.56
C SER A 122 4.47 -5.31 3.35
N SER A 123 5.08 -4.31 2.71
CA SER A 123 6.09 -3.43 3.31
C SER A 123 5.52 -2.09 3.79
N ASN A 124 4.20 -1.92 3.76
CA ASN A 124 3.55 -0.66 4.12
C ASN A 124 3.57 -0.46 5.64
N PRO A 125 4.43 0.45 6.17
CA PRO A 125 4.59 0.61 7.62
C PRO A 125 3.29 1.03 8.30
N LYS A 126 2.47 1.80 7.60
CA LYS A 126 1.16 2.26 8.11
C LYS A 126 0.22 1.07 8.37
N ALA A 127 0.13 0.14 7.42
CA ALA A 127 -0.70 -1.05 7.54
C ALA A 127 -0.14 -2.02 8.62
N ILE A 128 1.17 -2.21 8.63
CA ILE A 128 1.84 -3.08 9.62
C ILE A 128 1.55 -2.56 11.02
N ILE A 129 1.81 -1.29 11.32
CA ILE A 129 1.58 -0.70 12.65
C ILE A 129 0.11 -0.79 13.04
N PHE A 130 -0.79 -0.46 12.13
CA PHE A 130 -2.22 -0.50 12.43
C PHE A 130 -2.68 -1.92 12.78
N PHE A 131 -2.41 -2.89 11.91
CA PHE A 131 -2.91 -4.24 12.11
C PHE A 131 -2.18 -5.01 13.21
N THR A 132 -0.95 -4.68 13.55
CA THR A 132 -0.25 -5.35 14.66
C THR A 132 -0.52 -4.72 16.02
N ALA A 133 -0.69 -3.41 16.12
CA ALA A 133 -0.80 -2.71 17.40
C ALA A 133 -2.23 -2.28 17.74
N LEU A 134 -3.00 -1.77 16.77
CA LEU A 134 -4.33 -1.21 17.03
C LEU A 134 -5.46 -2.22 16.78
N PHE A 135 -5.38 -2.98 15.70
CA PHE A 135 -6.47 -3.86 15.27
C PHE A 135 -6.87 -4.93 16.30
N PRO A 136 -5.95 -5.58 17.04
CA PRO A 136 -6.32 -6.56 18.07
C PRO A 136 -7.27 -6.01 19.14
N GLN A 137 -7.26 -4.69 19.38
CA GLN A 137 -8.11 -4.04 20.39
C GLN A 137 -9.59 -4.02 20.00
N PHE A 138 -9.94 -4.26 18.76
CA PHE A 138 -11.32 -4.35 18.28
C PHE A 138 -11.91 -5.76 18.36
N ILE A 139 -11.07 -6.79 18.62
CA ILE A 139 -11.48 -8.19 18.62
C ILE A 139 -12.07 -8.54 19.99
N ASP A 140 -13.31 -9.02 20.00
CA ASP A 140 -13.96 -9.57 21.19
C ASP A 140 -13.79 -11.10 21.19
N PRO A 141 -12.95 -11.66 22.10
CA PRO A 141 -12.70 -13.10 22.13
C PRO A 141 -13.91 -13.93 22.59
N THR A 142 -14.92 -13.29 23.15
CA THR A 142 -16.13 -13.96 23.66
C THR A 142 -17.23 -14.10 22.61
N ALA A 143 -17.13 -13.36 21.50
CA ALA A 143 -18.08 -13.38 20.40
C ALA A 143 -17.57 -14.24 19.22
N SER A 144 -18.47 -14.59 18.28
CA SER A 144 -18.11 -15.38 17.10
C SER A 144 -16.97 -14.73 16.30
N LEU A 145 -15.79 -15.34 16.32
CA LEU A 145 -14.60 -14.83 15.65
C LEU A 145 -14.76 -14.80 14.13
N LEU A 146 -15.40 -15.82 13.53
CA LEU A 146 -15.62 -15.88 12.09
C LEU A 146 -16.48 -14.72 11.59
N THR A 147 -17.54 -14.39 12.32
CA THR A 147 -18.41 -13.26 12.00
C THR A 147 -17.66 -11.93 12.10
N GLN A 148 -16.87 -11.76 13.16
CA GLN A 148 -16.05 -10.56 13.32
C GLN A 148 -15.02 -10.42 12.19
N TYR A 149 -14.31 -11.49 11.87
CA TYR A 149 -13.36 -11.51 10.76
C TYR A 149 -14.01 -11.09 9.44
N ALA A 150 -15.16 -11.69 9.10
CA ALA A 150 -15.86 -11.37 7.85
C ALA A 150 -16.26 -9.88 7.78
N ILE A 151 -16.72 -9.31 8.90
CA ILE A 151 -17.11 -7.90 8.97
C ILE A 151 -15.89 -7.00 8.89
N PHE A 152 -14.83 -7.27 9.67
CA PHE A 152 -13.61 -6.44 9.65
C PHE A 152 -12.89 -6.50 8.31
N ALA A 153 -12.68 -7.71 7.76
CA ALA A 153 -12.04 -7.90 6.47
C ALA A 153 -12.88 -7.29 5.33
N GLY A 154 -14.19 -7.51 5.34
CA GLY A 154 -15.09 -6.92 4.35
C GLY A 154 -15.09 -5.39 4.38
N THR A 155 -15.18 -4.78 5.57
CA THR A 155 -15.09 -3.34 5.75
C THR A 155 -13.76 -2.80 5.23
N PHE A 156 -12.64 -3.42 5.60
CA PHE A 156 -11.31 -3.03 5.14
C PHE A 156 -11.18 -3.13 3.61
N VAL A 157 -11.57 -4.27 3.02
CA VAL A 157 -11.46 -4.50 1.56
C VAL A 157 -12.23 -3.44 0.78
N VAL A 158 -13.45 -3.10 1.22
CA VAL A 158 -14.27 -2.08 0.55
C VAL A 158 -13.59 -0.71 0.59
N PHE A 159 -13.15 -0.26 1.76
CA PHE A 159 -12.51 1.07 1.87
C PHE A 159 -11.16 1.12 1.17
N GLU A 160 -10.29 0.13 1.40
CA GLU A 160 -8.95 0.12 0.79
C GLU A 160 -9.03 0.06 -0.73
N LEU A 161 -9.86 -0.84 -1.29
CA LEU A 161 -10.02 -0.93 -2.75
C LEU A 161 -10.61 0.35 -3.33
N SER A 162 -11.58 0.96 -2.64
CA SER A 162 -12.18 2.22 -3.08
C SER A 162 -11.14 3.34 -3.16
N TRP A 163 -10.32 3.51 -2.12
CA TRP A 163 -9.29 4.53 -2.09
C TRP A 163 -8.15 4.25 -3.08
N LEU A 164 -7.66 3.01 -3.18
CA LEU A 164 -6.63 2.66 -4.16
C LEU A 164 -7.13 2.87 -5.60
N THR A 165 -8.40 2.53 -5.86
CA THR A 165 -9.04 2.80 -7.16
C THR A 165 -9.18 4.30 -7.44
N PHE A 166 -9.56 5.08 -6.42
CA PHE A 166 -9.61 6.54 -6.51
C PHE A 166 -8.23 7.12 -6.87
N TYR A 167 -7.16 6.69 -6.19
CA TYR A 167 -5.80 7.13 -6.51
C TYR A 167 -5.35 6.69 -7.91
N ALA A 168 -5.69 5.49 -8.34
CA ALA A 168 -5.43 5.02 -9.70
C ALA A 168 -6.12 5.90 -10.76
N LEU A 169 -7.42 6.21 -10.57
CA LEU A 169 -8.19 7.09 -11.45
C LEU A 169 -7.67 8.53 -11.43
N LEU A 170 -7.31 9.03 -10.27
CA LEU A 170 -6.70 10.35 -10.12
C LEU A 170 -5.39 10.41 -10.93
N GLY A 171 -4.57 9.37 -10.88
CA GLY A 171 -3.35 9.27 -11.68
C GLY A 171 -3.63 9.35 -13.17
N VAL A 172 -4.61 8.58 -13.66
CA VAL A 172 -4.99 8.62 -15.08
C VAL A 172 -5.50 10.00 -15.49
N LYS A 173 -6.38 10.60 -14.69
CA LYS A 173 -6.98 11.92 -15.02
C LYS A 173 -5.95 13.06 -14.98
N THR A 174 -4.96 12.96 -14.11
CA THR A 174 -3.93 14.00 -13.96
C THR A 174 -2.71 13.77 -14.84
N SER A 175 -2.64 12.65 -15.57
CA SER A 175 -1.49 12.32 -16.42
C SER A 175 -1.15 13.44 -17.40
N ASN A 176 -2.11 13.90 -18.19
CA ASN A 176 -1.89 14.96 -19.18
C ASN A 176 -1.39 16.26 -18.53
N TRP A 177 -1.98 16.64 -17.38
CA TRP A 177 -1.58 17.83 -16.64
C TRP A 177 -0.18 17.69 -16.02
N LEU A 178 0.19 16.49 -15.59
CA LEU A 178 1.51 16.20 -15.04
C LEU A 178 2.62 16.21 -16.10
N PHE A 179 2.30 15.87 -17.36
CA PHE A 179 3.27 15.89 -18.46
C PHE A 179 3.62 17.29 -18.95
N GLU A 180 2.83 18.31 -18.56
CA GLU A 180 3.10 19.69 -18.90
C GLU A 180 4.07 20.37 -17.93
N ALA A 181 4.96 21.23 -18.46
CA ALA A 181 5.69 22.27 -17.72
C ALA A 181 6.46 21.83 -16.44
N GLY A 182 7.19 20.72 -16.47
CA GLY A 182 8.10 20.34 -15.36
C GLY A 182 7.41 19.78 -14.11
N ARG A 183 6.09 19.67 -14.10
CA ARG A 183 5.31 19.15 -12.97
C ARG A 183 5.61 17.67 -12.70
N ALA A 184 5.91 16.89 -13.76
CA ALA A 184 6.34 15.49 -13.64
C ALA A 184 7.58 15.35 -12.73
N LYS A 185 8.53 16.27 -12.83
CA LYS A 185 9.72 16.28 -11.97
C LYS A 185 9.36 16.50 -10.49
N LEU A 186 8.43 17.43 -10.21
CA LEU A 186 7.98 17.67 -8.85
C LEU A 186 7.21 16.46 -8.30
N PHE A 187 6.29 15.89 -9.10
CA PHE A 187 5.55 14.68 -8.73
C PHE A 187 6.47 13.50 -8.42
N ASN A 188 7.44 13.23 -9.29
CA ASN A 188 8.42 12.16 -9.09
C ASN A 188 9.27 12.38 -7.83
N ARG A 189 9.66 13.63 -7.54
CA ARG A 189 10.40 13.97 -6.33
C ARG A 189 9.57 13.76 -5.06
N LEU A 190 8.30 14.19 -5.06
CA LEU A 190 7.39 13.98 -3.93
C LEU A 190 7.13 12.49 -3.69
N THR A 191 6.81 11.76 -4.76
CA THR A 191 6.59 10.31 -4.69
C THR A 191 7.85 9.57 -4.21
N GLY A 192 9.01 9.92 -4.77
CA GLY A 192 10.30 9.37 -4.36
C GLY A 192 10.64 9.67 -2.91
N GLY A 193 10.36 10.89 -2.45
CA GLY A 193 10.53 11.29 -1.05
C GLY A 193 9.70 10.46 -0.10
N VAL A 194 8.42 10.23 -0.41
CA VAL A 194 7.54 9.39 0.41
C VAL A 194 8.00 7.94 0.45
N PHE A 195 8.42 7.36 -0.69
CA PHE A 195 8.95 6.00 -0.71
C PHE A 195 10.23 5.85 0.12
N ILE A 196 11.17 6.79 0.00
CA ILE A 196 12.40 6.76 0.80
C ILE A 196 12.09 6.93 2.28
N SER A 197 11.23 7.90 2.64
CA SER A 197 10.83 8.11 4.04
C SER A 197 10.17 6.89 4.64
N ALA A 198 9.28 6.23 3.89
CA ALA A 198 8.63 4.99 4.33
C ALA A 198 9.65 3.84 4.49
N GLY A 199 10.61 3.72 3.57
CA GLY A 199 11.68 2.72 3.65
C GLY A 199 12.61 2.95 4.86
N VAL A 200 12.99 4.21 5.11
CA VAL A 200 13.77 4.57 6.30
C VAL A 200 12.97 4.31 7.57
N MET A 201 11.71 4.73 7.64
CA MET A 201 10.85 4.46 8.78
C MET A 201 10.72 2.96 9.05
N LEU A 202 10.55 2.14 8.01
CA LEU A 202 10.49 0.69 8.14
C LEU A 202 11.83 0.11 8.63
N SER A 203 12.98 0.61 8.13
CA SER A 203 14.31 0.13 8.55
C SER A 203 14.64 0.43 10.02
N THR A 204 14.10 1.53 10.56
CA THR A 204 14.28 1.93 11.96
C THR A 204 13.23 1.33 12.89
N ALA A 205 12.22 0.63 12.36
CA ALA A 205 11.22 -0.03 13.19
C ALA A 205 11.89 -1.07 14.09
N ASN A 206 11.73 -0.89 15.39
CA ASN A 206 12.20 -1.83 16.41
C ASN A 206 11.02 -2.72 16.82
N ARG A 207 11.36 -3.92 17.22
CA ARG A 207 10.44 -4.85 17.84
C ARG A 207 10.13 -4.33 19.25
N SER A 208 8.92 -3.88 19.49
CA SER A 208 8.37 -3.55 20.84
C SER A 208 7.72 -4.78 21.46
#